data_5552ff4062b85a87f0981bf3d4b401f2
#
_entry.id   5552ff4062b85a87f0981bf3d4b401f2
#
_cell.length_a   1.000
_cell.length_b   1.000
_cell.length_c   1.000
_cell.angle_alpha   90.00
_cell.angle_beta   90.00
_cell.angle_gamma   90.00
#
_symmetry.space_group_name_H-M   'P 1'
#
loop_
_entity.id
_entity.type
_entity.pdbx_description
1 polymer ?
#
loop_
_entity_poly.entity_id
_entity_poly.type
_entity_poly.pdbx_seq_one_letter_code
_entity_poly.pdbx_strand_id
1 'polypeptide(L)'
;MFQITEVLKKGFTIIEILLSSTIVLLLLLVMVNVFFNFQKIGLMQNDNVKKHATFERTLMMLKSELIQAGYGLASYHQGIQITDQSLLIQKDMNLDGDLEDSREDVVYQFFQEDKKLSRKSGQGYFQILMEQIYSVFFHAHPVDFGQKGITTCVRMQFQLNEFDDFQEATLCPLTL
;
A
#
# COMPACT_ATOMS: atom_id res chain seq x y z
N MET A 1 75.06 -28.38 3.66
CA MET A 1 74.92 -28.21 5.12
C MET A 1 73.66 -27.31 5.36
N PHE A 2 72.49 -27.98 5.50
CA PHE A 2 71.21 -27.27 5.72
C PHE A 2 71.04 -27.19 7.24
N GLN A 3 71.07 -25.91 7.75
CA GLN A 3 70.65 -25.67 9.13
C GLN A 3 69.11 -25.57 9.14
N ILE A 4 68.48 -26.59 9.69
CA ILE A 4 67.08 -26.56 10.03
C ILE A 4 66.97 -25.75 11.32
N THR A 5 66.53 -24.50 11.18
CA THR A 5 66.14 -23.66 12.32
C THR A 5 64.95 -24.32 13.01
N GLU A 6 65.17 -24.84 14.20
CA GLU A 6 64.10 -25.30 15.11
C GLU A 6 63.19 -24.10 15.41
N VAL A 7 62.04 -24.10 14.79
CA VAL A 7 60.93 -23.21 15.19
C VAL A 7 60.48 -23.63 16.57
N LEU A 8 60.96 -22.95 17.60
CA LEU A 8 60.50 -23.09 18.98
C LEU A 8 58.97 -23.07 19.01
N LYS A 9 58.36 -24.21 19.23
CA LYS A 9 56.93 -24.35 19.52
C LYS A 9 56.67 -23.64 20.87
N LYS A 10 56.45 -22.35 20.86
CA LYS A 10 55.92 -21.65 22.02
C LYS A 10 54.46 -22.11 22.22
N GLY A 11 54.20 -22.89 23.26
CA GLY A 11 52.85 -23.22 23.64
C GLY A 11 52.10 -21.95 24.10
N PHE A 12 50.81 -21.87 23.79
CA PHE A 12 49.96 -20.80 24.29
C PHE A 12 49.87 -20.86 25.81
N THR A 13 50.00 -19.69 26.44
CA THR A 13 49.78 -19.59 27.89
C THR A 13 48.28 -19.65 28.19
N ILE A 14 47.92 -20.16 29.34
CA ILE A 14 46.50 -20.21 29.79
C ILE A 14 45.86 -18.82 29.76
N ILE A 15 46.64 -17.80 30.05
CA ILE A 15 46.16 -16.40 30.06
C ILE A 15 45.83 -15.88 28.65
N GLU A 16 46.60 -16.28 27.61
CA GLU A 16 46.34 -15.94 26.22
C GLU A 16 45.06 -16.61 25.71
N ILE A 17 44.78 -17.85 26.10
CA ILE A 17 43.55 -18.55 25.76
C ILE A 17 42.35 -17.89 26.42
N LEU A 18 42.42 -17.49 27.70
CA LEU A 18 41.37 -16.79 28.40
C LEU A 18 41.11 -15.41 27.81
N LEU A 19 42.16 -14.66 27.47
CA LEU A 19 42.02 -13.34 26.87
C LEU A 19 41.37 -13.41 25.48
N SER A 20 41.85 -14.33 24.63
CA SER A 20 41.29 -14.53 23.30
C SER A 20 39.83 -15.00 23.35
N SER A 21 39.47 -15.89 24.26
CA SER A 21 38.09 -16.37 24.43
C SER A 21 37.16 -15.25 24.89
N THR A 22 37.59 -14.34 25.76
CA THR A 22 36.79 -13.17 26.18
C THR A 22 36.57 -12.19 25.06
N ILE A 23 37.59 -11.92 24.24
CA ILE A 23 37.44 -11.05 23.04
C ILE A 23 36.48 -11.67 22.05
N VAL A 24 36.59 -12.97 21.76
CA VAL A 24 35.67 -13.66 20.85
C VAL A 24 34.24 -13.58 21.36
N LEU A 25 34.02 -13.79 22.65
CA LEU A 25 32.69 -13.70 23.27
C LEU A 25 32.09 -12.30 23.11
N LEU A 26 32.88 -11.25 23.35
CA LEU A 26 32.43 -9.88 23.16
C LEU A 26 32.07 -9.58 21.70
N LEU A 27 32.87 -10.04 20.74
CA LEU A 27 32.57 -9.90 19.31
C LEU A 27 31.29 -10.64 18.92
N LEU A 28 31.06 -11.84 19.45
CA LEU A 28 29.82 -12.59 19.23
C LEU A 28 28.59 -11.82 19.77
N LEU A 29 28.68 -11.23 20.96
CA LEU A 29 27.59 -10.45 21.51
C LEU A 29 27.24 -9.23 20.64
N VAL A 30 28.25 -8.53 20.11
CA VAL A 30 28.04 -7.42 19.19
C VAL A 30 27.40 -7.91 17.88
N MET A 31 27.89 -9.01 17.29
CA MET A 31 27.32 -9.60 16.08
C MET A 31 25.86 -10.00 16.25
N VAL A 32 25.51 -10.61 17.36
CA VAL A 32 24.12 -11.01 17.67
C VAL A 32 23.21 -9.78 17.76
N ASN A 33 23.64 -8.72 18.45
CA ASN A 33 22.87 -7.48 18.52
C ASN A 33 22.67 -6.83 17.15
N VAL A 34 23.70 -6.77 16.34
CA VAL A 34 23.63 -6.23 14.96
C VAL A 34 22.67 -7.07 14.13
N PHE A 35 22.75 -8.40 14.20
CA PHE A 35 21.87 -9.30 13.47
C PHE A 35 20.38 -9.10 13.82
N PHE A 36 20.04 -9.01 15.11
CA PHE A 36 18.65 -8.73 15.52
C PHE A 36 18.15 -7.38 15.04
N ASN A 37 18.99 -6.34 15.05
CA ASN A 37 18.62 -5.03 14.52
C ASN A 37 18.36 -5.10 13.00
N PHE A 38 19.18 -5.79 12.22
CA PHE A 38 18.96 -5.99 10.80
C PHE A 38 17.66 -6.75 10.52
N GLN A 39 17.37 -7.80 11.28
CA GLN A 39 16.11 -8.53 11.13
C GLN A 39 14.89 -7.61 11.39
N LYS A 40 14.93 -6.80 12.44
CA LYS A 40 13.85 -5.86 12.75
C LYS A 40 13.63 -4.84 11.63
N ILE A 41 14.71 -4.27 11.08
CA ILE A 41 14.64 -3.33 9.95
C ILE A 41 14.06 -4.02 8.72
N GLY A 42 14.50 -5.24 8.41
CA GLY A 42 14.01 -6.01 7.27
C GLY A 42 12.51 -6.31 7.36
N LEU A 43 11.99 -6.63 8.54
CA LEU A 43 10.56 -6.84 8.75
C LEU A 43 9.76 -5.55 8.54
N MET A 44 10.21 -4.42 9.09
CA MET A 44 9.56 -3.12 8.89
C MET A 44 9.53 -2.69 7.42
N GLN A 45 10.63 -2.89 6.69
CA GLN A 45 10.70 -2.57 5.26
C GLN A 45 9.73 -3.44 4.45
N ASN A 46 9.63 -4.73 4.76
CA ASN A 46 8.72 -5.64 4.07
C ASN A 46 7.25 -5.24 4.24
N ASP A 47 6.86 -4.79 5.43
CA ASP A 47 5.48 -4.32 5.68
C ASP A 47 5.16 -3.04 4.90
N ASN A 48 6.08 -2.11 4.82
CA ASN A 48 5.91 -0.89 4.02
C ASN A 48 5.79 -1.22 2.52
N VAL A 49 6.65 -2.10 2.00
CA VAL A 49 6.58 -2.55 0.60
C VAL A 49 5.23 -3.22 0.30
N LYS A 50 4.73 -4.06 1.20
CA LYS A 50 3.41 -4.69 1.06
C LYS A 50 2.28 -3.66 1.05
N LYS A 51 2.30 -2.69 1.94
CA LYS A 51 1.29 -1.61 1.98
C LYS A 51 1.28 -0.82 0.66
N HIS A 52 2.44 -0.42 0.16
CA HIS A 52 2.55 0.27 -1.13
C HIS A 52 2.06 -0.57 -2.30
N ALA A 53 2.45 -1.85 -2.37
CA ALA A 53 2.00 -2.75 -3.42
C ALA A 53 0.47 -2.96 -3.39
N THR A 54 -0.11 -3.05 -2.19
CA THR A 54 -1.57 -3.18 -2.03
C THR A 54 -2.27 -1.88 -2.44
N PHE A 55 -1.70 -0.74 -2.09
CA PHE A 55 -2.20 0.57 -2.52
C PHE A 55 -2.22 0.71 -4.04
N GLU A 56 -1.12 0.42 -4.72
CA GLU A 56 -1.05 0.46 -6.18
C GLU A 56 -2.10 -0.43 -6.85
N ARG A 57 -2.30 -1.64 -6.33
CA ARG A 57 -3.36 -2.55 -6.81
C ARG A 57 -4.75 -1.94 -6.62
N THR A 58 -5.00 -1.31 -5.48
CA THR A 58 -6.27 -0.64 -5.18
C THR A 58 -6.51 0.53 -6.14
N LEU A 59 -5.49 1.33 -6.41
CA LEU A 59 -5.56 2.41 -7.40
C LEU A 59 -5.84 1.89 -8.81
N MET A 60 -5.18 0.81 -9.24
CA MET A 60 -5.43 0.21 -10.55
C MET A 60 -6.86 -0.30 -10.68
N MET A 61 -7.39 -0.94 -9.63
CA MET A 61 -8.78 -1.41 -9.58
C MET A 61 -9.74 -0.23 -9.66
N LEU A 62 -9.56 0.79 -8.82
CA LEU A 62 -10.39 2.00 -8.81
C LEU A 62 -10.34 2.70 -10.17
N LYS A 63 -9.17 2.84 -10.78
CA LYS A 63 -9.01 3.42 -12.12
C LYS A 63 -9.80 2.65 -13.16
N SER A 64 -9.75 1.32 -13.14
CA SER A 64 -10.48 0.48 -14.09
C SER A 64 -12.00 0.62 -13.97
N GLU A 65 -12.51 0.84 -12.75
CA GLU A 65 -13.93 1.04 -12.49
C GLU A 65 -14.38 2.47 -12.83
N LEU A 66 -13.57 3.47 -12.53
CA LEU A 66 -13.84 4.85 -12.91
C LEU A 66 -13.90 5.06 -14.43
N ILE A 67 -13.09 4.34 -15.20
CA ILE A 67 -13.15 4.37 -16.66
C ILE A 67 -14.53 3.92 -17.19
N GLN A 68 -15.20 3.04 -16.47
CA GLN A 68 -16.52 2.52 -16.81
C GLN A 68 -17.68 3.27 -16.15
N ALA A 69 -17.37 4.21 -15.28
CA ALA A 69 -18.40 4.99 -14.56
C ALA A 69 -19.31 5.72 -15.54
N GLY A 70 -20.62 5.69 -15.28
CA GLY A 70 -21.63 6.33 -16.13
C GLY A 70 -21.94 5.62 -17.44
N TYR A 71 -21.31 4.49 -17.75
CA TYR A 71 -21.65 3.69 -18.92
C TYR A 71 -23.12 3.26 -18.84
N GLY A 72 -23.85 3.38 -19.96
CA GLY A 72 -25.27 3.06 -20.03
C GLY A 72 -26.22 4.08 -19.38
N LEU A 73 -25.72 4.99 -18.56
CA LEU A 73 -26.55 5.98 -17.87
C LEU A 73 -26.85 7.19 -18.78
N ALA A 74 -28.00 7.84 -18.52
CA ALA A 74 -28.42 9.03 -19.26
C ALA A 74 -27.44 10.21 -19.14
N SER A 75 -26.67 10.27 -18.05
CA SER A 75 -25.64 11.25 -17.83
C SER A 75 -24.47 10.61 -17.09
N TYR A 76 -23.27 10.83 -17.59
CA TYR A 76 -22.02 10.41 -16.97
C TYR A 76 -21.87 10.90 -15.51
N HIS A 77 -22.33 12.12 -15.22
CA HIS A 77 -22.28 12.69 -13.86
C HIS A 77 -23.12 11.92 -12.85
N GLN A 78 -24.08 11.13 -13.29
CA GLN A 78 -24.89 10.26 -12.42
C GLN A 78 -24.09 9.02 -11.99
N GLY A 79 -23.04 8.67 -12.72
CA GLY A 79 -22.23 7.46 -12.45
C GLY A 79 -21.25 7.59 -11.30
N ILE A 80 -21.05 8.78 -10.72
CA ILE A 80 -20.07 8.99 -9.64
C ILE A 80 -20.71 9.84 -8.53
N GLN A 81 -20.75 9.29 -7.32
CA GLN A 81 -21.14 10.04 -6.12
C GLN A 81 -20.00 9.97 -5.11
N ILE A 82 -19.62 11.14 -4.59
CA ILE A 82 -18.45 11.28 -3.72
C ILE A 82 -18.89 11.88 -2.39
N THR A 83 -18.44 11.25 -1.32
CA THR A 83 -18.43 11.82 0.03
C THR A 83 -16.99 11.79 0.56
N ASP A 84 -16.71 12.47 1.67
CA ASP A 84 -15.35 12.51 2.22
C ASP A 84 -14.74 11.11 2.48
N GLN A 85 -15.58 10.13 2.82
CA GLN A 85 -15.13 8.79 3.19
C GLN A 85 -15.64 7.68 2.27
N SER A 86 -16.45 8.02 1.26
CA SER A 86 -16.97 7.02 0.34
C SER A 86 -17.03 7.53 -1.10
N LEU A 87 -16.86 6.59 -2.01
CA LEU A 87 -16.99 6.78 -3.45
C LEU A 87 -17.91 5.70 -3.99
N LEU A 88 -19.03 6.09 -4.55
CA LEU A 88 -19.95 5.23 -5.29
C LEU A 88 -19.72 5.41 -6.80
N ILE A 89 -19.52 4.31 -7.50
CA ILE A 89 -19.37 4.25 -8.96
C ILE A 89 -20.53 3.42 -9.50
N GLN A 90 -21.30 4.00 -10.41
CA GLN A 90 -22.46 3.39 -11.03
C GLN A 90 -22.29 3.27 -12.54
N LYS A 91 -22.78 2.18 -13.11
CA LYS A 91 -22.77 1.87 -14.54
C LYS A 91 -23.85 0.85 -14.83
N ASP A 92 -24.51 0.98 -15.96
CA ASP A 92 -25.47 0.00 -16.47
C ASP A 92 -24.75 -0.84 -17.55
N MET A 93 -24.33 -2.04 -17.17
CA MET A 93 -23.49 -2.89 -18.02
C MET A 93 -24.27 -3.66 -19.06
N ASN A 94 -25.53 -3.99 -18.79
CA ASN A 94 -26.40 -4.76 -19.64
C ASN A 94 -27.40 -3.89 -20.43
N LEU A 95 -27.46 -2.57 -20.12
CA LEU A 95 -28.32 -1.59 -20.78
C LEU A 95 -29.82 -1.88 -20.60
N ASP A 96 -30.20 -2.46 -19.46
CA ASP A 96 -31.62 -2.71 -19.14
C ASP A 96 -32.30 -1.53 -18.41
N GLY A 97 -31.53 -0.54 -18.04
CA GLY A 97 -32.00 0.71 -17.45
C GLY A 97 -32.15 0.67 -15.93
N ASP A 98 -31.75 -0.42 -15.26
CA ASP A 98 -31.67 -0.48 -13.81
C ASP A 98 -30.20 -0.55 -13.32
N LEU A 99 -29.98 -0.60 -12.01
CA LEU A 99 -28.66 -0.65 -11.37
C LEU A 99 -28.62 -1.72 -10.27
N GLU A 100 -29.49 -2.72 -10.39
CA GLU A 100 -29.65 -3.75 -9.37
C GLU A 100 -28.67 -4.91 -9.54
N ASP A 101 -28.01 -5.00 -10.67
CA ASP A 101 -27.08 -6.08 -11.00
C ASP A 101 -25.75 -6.00 -10.24
N SER A 102 -25.14 -7.17 -10.04
CA SER A 102 -24.05 -7.38 -9.10
C SER A 102 -22.74 -6.63 -9.40
N ARG A 103 -22.63 -5.94 -10.54
CA ARG A 103 -21.43 -5.20 -10.94
C ARG A 103 -21.71 -3.76 -11.36
N GLU A 104 -22.96 -3.33 -11.23
CA GLU A 104 -23.41 -2.05 -11.73
C GLU A 104 -23.23 -0.92 -10.73
N ASP A 105 -23.28 -1.25 -9.45
CA ASP A 105 -22.89 -0.34 -8.39
C ASP A 105 -21.65 -0.86 -7.64
N VAL A 106 -20.68 0.00 -7.43
CA VAL A 106 -19.47 -0.29 -6.67
C VAL A 106 -19.23 0.82 -5.67
N VAL A 107 -19.15 0.45 -4.40
CA VAL A 107 -18.89 1.37 -3.30
C VAL A 107 -17.50 1.13 -2.73
N TYR A 108 -16.69 2.16 -2.70
CA TYR A 108 -15.45 2.22 -1.91
C TYR A 108 -15.77 3.00 -0.64
N GLN A 109 -15.44 2.45 0.51
CA GLN A 109 -15.71 3.09 1.80
C GLN A 109 -14.53 2.93 2.75
N PHE A 110 -14.15 4.04 3.36
CA PHE A 110 -13.17 4.04 4.44
C PHE A 110 -13.89 3.99 5.79
N PHE A 111 -13.58 2.97 6.58
CA PHE A 111 -14.04 2.80 7.94
C PHE A 111 -12.98 3.31 8.90
N GLN A 112 -13.19 4.52 9.42
CA GLN A 112 -12.20 5.22 10.25
C GLN A 112 -11.89 4.49 11.56
N GLU A 113 -12.90 3.90 12.19
CA GLU A 113 -12.75 3.15 13.45
C GLU A 113 -11.85 1.91 13.26
N ASP A 114 -12.05 1.19 12.17
CA ASP A 114 -11.30 -0.02 11.84
C ASP A 114 -9.99 0.26 11.09
N LYS A 115 -9.78 1.50 10.63
CA LYS A 115 -8.66 1.90 9.76
C LYS A 115 -8.56 1.03 8.51
N LYS A 116 -9.71 0.80 7.85
CA LYS A 116 -9.83 -0.09 6.69
C LYS A 116 -10.48 0.61 5.52
N LEU A 117 -9.90 0.45 4.35
CA LEU A 117 -10.55 0.76 3.08
C LEU A 117 -11.15 -0.53 2.52
N SER A 118 -12.44 -0.49 2.24
CA SER A 118 -13.19 -1.64 1.76
C SER A 118 -13.95 -1.31 0.49
N ARG A 119 -14.24 -2.34 -0.30
CA ARG A 119 -15.00 -2.28 -1.54
C ARG A 119 -16.19 -3.23 -1.47
N LYS A 120 -17.33 -2.76 -1.93
CA LYS A 120 -18.55 -3.55 -2.10
C LYS A 120 -18.99 -3.45 -3.56
N SER A 121 -19.50 -4.52 -4.16
CA SER A 121 -20.10 -4.54 -5.49
C SER A 121 -21.51 -5.12 -5.42
N GLY A 122 -22.49 -4.38 -5.88
CA GLY A 122 -23.91 -4.76 -5.84
C GLY A 122 -24.38 -5.09 -4.44
N GLN A 123 -25.19 -6.12 -4.33
CA GLN A 123 -25.73 -6.63 -3.07
C GLN A 123 -24.72 -7.45 -2.24
N GLY A 124 -23.44 -7.51 -2.67
CA GLY A 124 -22.38 -8.26 -1.99
C GLY A 124 -21.99 -7.70 -0.63
N TYR A 125 -21.01 -8.35 -0.01
CA TYR A 125 -20.40 -7.87 1.25
C TYR A 125 -19.20 -6.96 0.98
N PHE A 126 -18.86 -6.11 1.95
CA PHE A 126 -17.62 -5.34 1.90
C PHE A 126 -16.40 -6.27 1.95
N GLN A 127 -15.54 -6.13 0.96
CA GLN A 127 -14.24 -6.80 0.88
C GLN A 127 -13.16 -5.80 1.29
N ILE A 128 -12.32 -6.18 2.23
CA ILE A 128 -11.23 -5.33 2.70
C ILE A 128 -10.17 -5.29 1.60
N LEU A 129 -9.85 -4.09 1.15
CA LEU A 129 -8.78 -3.84 0.18
C LEU A 129 -7.46 -3.52 0.87
N MET A 130 -7.53 -2.69 1.90
CA MET A 130 -6.38 -2.24 2.67
C MET A 130 -6.72 -2.13 4.15
N GLU A 131 -5.77 -2.46 4.99
CA GLU A 131 -5.86 -2.34 6.45
C GLU A 131 -4.76 -1.43 7.00
N GLN A 132 -4.94 -0.97 8.24
CA GLN A 132 -3.99 -0.13 8.95
C GLN A 132 -3.65 1.16 8.20
N ILE A 133 -4.66 1.78 7.57
CA ILE A 133 -4.54 3.07 6.93
C ILE A 133 -4.98 4.13 7.95
N TYR A 134 -4.22 5.22 8.08
CA TYR A 134 -4.57 6.27 9.02
C TYR A 134 -5.79 7.06 8.57
N SER A 135 -5.83 7.48 7.28
CA SER A 135 -6.97 8.19 6.70
C SER A 135 -7.05 8.01 5.18
N VAL A 136 -8.27 8.09 4.65
CA VAL A 136 -8.58 8.16 3.21
C VAL A 136 -9.67 9.19 3.01
N PHE A 137 -9.48 10.09 2.05
CA PHE A 137 -10.47 11.07 1.64
C PHE A 137 -10.68 11.01 0.13
N PHE A 138 -11.92 11.15 -0.28
CA PHE A 138 -12.31 11.24 -1.68
C PHE A 138 -12.84 12.65 -1.95
N HIS A 139 -12.31 13.30 -2.98
CA HIS A 139 -12.75 14.65 -3.37
C HIS A 139 -13.09 14.70 -4.84
N ALA A 140 -14.16 15.40 -5.17
CA ALA A 140 -14.47 15.75 -6.53
C ALA A 140 -13.47 16.82 -7.03
N HIS A 141 -12.83 16.54 -8.15
CA HIS A 141 -11.91 17.48 -8.79
C HIS A 141 -12.36 17.74 -10.23
N PRO A 142 -13.07 18.85 -10.49
CA PRO A 142 -13.49 19.18 -11.84
C PRO A 142 -12.27 19.53 -12.70
N VAL A 143 -12.16 18.89 -13.87
CA VAL A 143 -11.12 19.15 -14.87
C VAL A 143 -11.79 19.58 -16.16
N ASP A 144 -11.39 20.73 -16.68
CA ASP A 144 -11.83 21.22 -17.97
C ASP A 144 -10.93 20.67 -19.10
N PHE A 145 -11.51 19.87 -19.97
CA PHE A 145 -10.85 19.34 -21.16
C PHE A 145 -11.11 20.19 -22.41
N GLY A 146 -11.49 21.45 -22.26
CA GLY A 146 -11.75 22.38 -23.34
C GLY A 146 -12.98 21.99 -24.14
N GLN A 147 -12.81 21.67 -25.44
CA GLN A 147 -13.94 21.33 -26.33
C GLN A 147 -14.76 20.10 -25.89
N LYS A 148 -14.18 19.22 -25.05
CA LYS A 148 -14.86 18.04 -24.50
C LYS A 148 -15.68 18.30 -23.23
N GLY A 149 -15.61 19.51 -22.69
CA GLY A 149 -16.35 19.89 -21.49
C GLY A 149 -15.65 19.60 -20.17
N ILE A 150 -16.38 19.82 -19.08
CA ILE A 150 -15.86 19.61 -17.72
C ILE A 150 -16.18 18.17 -17.30
N THR A 151 -15.16 17.46 -16.86
CA THR A 151 -15.30 16.11 -16.30
C THR A 151 -14.94 16.12 -14.83
N THR A 152 -15.68 15.39 -14.01
CA THR A 152 -15.36 15.23 -12.60
C THR A 152 -14.35 14.10 -12.44
N CYS A 153 -13.12 14.45 -12.07
CA CYS A 153 -12.12 13.50 -11.65
C CYS A 153 -12.27 13.21 -10.14
N VAL A 154 -11.84 12.05 -9.71
CA VAL A 154 -11.77 11.69 -8.31
C VAL A 154 -10.34 11.91 -7.84
N ARG A 155 -10.16 12.80 -6.86
CA ARG A 155 -8.91 12.92 -6.13
C ARG A 155 -9.01 12.09 -4.86
N MET A 156 -8.13 11.14 -4.72
CA MET A 156 -8.00 10.33 -3.53
C MET A 156 -6.75 10.79 -2.77
N GLN A 157 -6.94 11.17 -1.53
CA GLN A 157 -5.87 11.47 -0.59
C GLN A 157 -5.82 10.38 0.46
N PHE A 158 -4.65 9.85 0.74
CA PHE A 158 -4.50 8.80 1.74
C PHE A 158 -3.22 9.00 2.55
N GLN A 159 -3.25 8.53 3.79
CA GLN A 159 -2.16 8.58 4.73
C GLN A 159 -2.00 7.18 5.35
N LEU A 160 -0.85 6.57 5.13
CA LEU A 160 -0.59 5.20 5.60
C LEU A 160 -0.35 5.15 7.11
N ASN A 161 0.40 6.13 7.64
CA ASN A 161 0.67 6.25 9.07
C ASN A 161 0.38 7.68 9.52
N GLU A 162 0.23 7.89 10.82
CA GLU A 162 -0.09 9.20 11.42
C GLU A 162 0.93 10.31 11.09
N PHE A 163 2.18 9.93 10.90
CA PHE A 163 3.29 10.87 10.64
C PHE A 163 3.71 10.97 9.18
N ASP A 164 3.07 10.19 8.29
CA ASP A 164 3.37 10.24 6.85
C ASP A 164 2.68 11.45 6.22
N ASP A 165 3.30 12.00 5.18
CA ASP A 165 2.64 12.96 4.31
C ASP A 165 1.49 12.30 3.55
N PHE A 166 0.47 13.11 3.21
CA PHE A 166 -0.62 12.65 2.33
C PHE A 166 -0.06 12.32 0.96
N GLN A 167 -0.37 11.12 0.50
CA GLN A 167 -0.16 10.74 -0.89
C GLN A 167 -1.45 11.00 -1.66
N GLU A 168 -1.32 11.57 -2.85
CA GLU A 168 -2.46 11.95 -3.68
C GLU A 168 -2.46 11.18 -4.99
N ALA A 169 -3.63 10.72 -5.38
CA ALA A 169 -3.88 10.19 -6.71
C ALA A 169 -5.11 10.87 -7.30
N THR A 170 -4.96 11.45 -8.49
CA THR A 170 -6.10 12.01 -9.24
C THR A 170 -6.41 11.07 -10.39
N LEU A 171 -7.63 10.56 -10.40
CA LEU A 171 -8.13 9.60 -11.37
C LEU A 171 -9.28 10.25 -12.14
N CYS A 172 -9.13 10.31 -13.45
CA CYS A 172 -10.17 10.82 -14.33
C CYS A 172 -10.78 9.69 -15.14
N PRO A 173 -12.10 9.67 -15.28
CA PRO A 173 -12.76 8.78 -16.21
C PRO A 173 -12.38 9.15 -17.66
N LEU A 174 -12.47 8.19 -18.57
CA LEU A 174 -12.30 8.47 -20.00
C LEU A 174 -13.52 9.26 -20.49
N THR A 175 -13.32 10.51 -20.86
CA THR A 175 -14.30 11.23 -21.66
C THR A 175 -14.23 10.71 -23.10
N LEU A 176 -15.17 9.87 -23.48
CA LEU A 176 -15.39 9.46 -24.87
C LEU A 176 -16.04 10.58 -25.68
#